data_e351b82dcea750326c6fa24b4e473144
#
_entry.id   e351b82dcea750326c6fa24b4e473144
#
_cell.length_a   1.000
_cell.length_b   1.000
_cell.length_c   1.000
_cell.angle_alpha   90.00
_cell.angle_beta   90.00
_cell.angle_gamma   90.00
#
_symmetry.space_group_name_H-M   'P 1'
#
loop_
_entity.id
_entity.type
_entity.pdbx_description
1 polymer ?
#
loop_
_entity_poly.entity_id
_entity_poly.type
_entity_poly.pdbx_seq_one_letter_code
_entity_poly.pdbx_strand_id
1 'polypeptide(L)'
;PRIINNIYFDDHSFSSFFTNENGISKREKLRVRWYNEVQKFTLEIKKKKEFLNTKVNLPLNSDFIFIKNDIQSFGEKLFESIKKNNSIFFYKNNLDLKIPTLYNNYYREYFYNQNLDIRITLDKNLNFTSPITGMSVSTMDNVIEVKYDEKNQLKKIPLDVGERSKFSKYAKGLILTTSIIKTY
;
A
#
# COMPACT_ATOMS: atom_id res chain seq x y z
N PRO A 1 17.18 -2.45 7.62
CA PRO A 1 16.25 -3.27 6.85
C PRO A 1 15.11 -3.77 7.73
N ARG A 2 13.92 -4.01 7.13
CA ARG A 2 12.76 -4.56 7.85
C ARG A 2 11.74 -5.17 6.90
N ILE A 3 10.91 -6.05 7.43
CA ILE A 3 9.75 -6.57 6.71
C ILE A 3 8.63 -5.54 6.79
N ILE A 4 8.03 -5.24 5.66
CA ILE A 4 6.86 -4.37 5.54
C ILE A 4 5.66 -5.26 5.24
N ASN A 5 4.63 -5.17 6.08
CA ASN A 5 3.36 -5.87 5.88
C ASN A 5 2.27 -4.84 5.57
N ASN A 6 1.39 -5.15 4.63
CA ASN A 6 0.25 -4.30 4.30
C ASN A 6 -0.98 -5.16 3.98
N ILE A 7 -2.15 -4.72 4.43
CA ILE A 7 -3.44 -5.13 3.89
C ILE A 7 -4.01 -3.91 3.18
N TYR A 8 -4.31 -4.04 1.89
CA TYR A 8 -5.01 -3.04 1.11
C TYR A 8 -6.51 -3.29 1.15
N PHE A 9 -7.25 -2.19 1.16
CA PHE A 9 -8.71 -2.21 1.16
C PHE A 9 -9.21 -1.44 -0.05
N ASP A 10 -10.27 -1.95 -0.64
CA ASP A 10 -10.98 -1.32 -1.75
C ASP A 10 -12.49 -1.60 -1.62
N ASP A 11 -13.29 -0.97 -2.44
CA ASP A 11 -14.70 -1.35 -2.57
C ASP A 11 -14.86 -2.58 -3.48
N HIS A 12 -16.07 -3.13 -3.51
CA HIS A 12 -16.40 -4.30 -4.34
C HIS A 12 -16.18 -4.07 -5.83
N SER A 13 -16.17 -2.82 -6.30
CA SER A 13 -15.91 -2.46 -7.69
C SER A 13 -14.43 -2.22 -7.98
N PHE A 14 -13.54 -2.39 -7.00
CA PHE A 14 -12.10 -2.11 -7.12
C PHE A 14 -11.79 -0.70 -7.62
N SER A 15 -12.55 0.29 -7.19
CA SER A 15 -12.44 1.68 -7.65
C SER A 15 -11.04 2.27 -7.46
N SER A 16 -10.37 1.97 -6.34
CA SER A 16 -8.99 2.43 -6.11
C SER A 16 -7.99 1.79 -7.07
N PHE A 17 -8.20 0.53 -7.45
CA PHE A 17 -7.39 -0.15 -8.46
C PHE A 17 -7.57 0.52 -9.83
N PHE A 18 -8.81 0.61 -10.33
CA PHE A 18 -9.09 1.17 -11.66
C PHE A 18 -8.69 2.64 -11.78
N THR A 19 -8.97 3.47 -10.77
CA THR A 19 -8.54 4.88 -10.79
C THR A 19 -7.03 5.05 -10.79
N ASN A 20 -6.30 4.11 -10.15
CA ASN A 20 -4.84 4.12 -10.20
C ASN A 20 -4.31 3.69 -11.58
N GLU A 21 -4.85 2.63 -12.17
CA GLU A 21 -4.38 2.10 -13.45
C GLU A 21 -4.71 3.06 -14.60
N ASN A 22 -5.89 3.63 -14.61
CA ASN A 22 -6.34 4.61 -15.61
C ASN A 22 -5.71 6.00 -15.41
N GLY A 23 -4.84 6.19 -14.42
CA GLY A 23 -4.15 7.45 -14.21
C GLY A 23 -5.05 8.61 -13.76
N ILE A 24 -6.27 8.33 -13.26
CA ILE A 24 -7.23 9.35 -12.82
C ILE A 24 -6.59 10.22 -11.74
N SER A 25 -6.73 11.54 -11.89
CA SER A 25 -6.11 12.51 -10.98
C SER A 25 -6.66 12.45 -9.56
N LYS A 26 -7.97 12.16 -9.41
CA LYS A 26 -8.60 11.94 -8.10
C LYS A 26 -8.59 10.45 -7.78
N ARG A 27 -7.73 10.05 -6.86
CA ARG A 27 -7.59 8.65 -6.44
C ARG A 27 -7.23 8.51 -4.97
N GLU A 28 -7.61 7.38 -4.39
CA GLU A 28 -7.35 7.05 -3.01
C GLU A 28 -6.70 5.66 -2.92
N LYS A 29 -5.87 5.47 -1.89
CA LYS A 29 -5.37 4.16 -1.47
C LYS A 29 -5.51 4.04 0.02
N LEU A 30 -6.19 3.01 0.45
CA LEU A 30 -6.39 2.67 1.85
C LEU A 30 -5.62 1.39 2.17
N ARG A 31 -4.85 1.41 3.26
CA ARG A 31 -4.18 0.22 3.75
C ARG A 31 -3.95 0.27 5.24
N VAL A 32 -3.82 -0.91 5.84
CA VAL A 32 -3.23 -1.09 7.17
C VAL A 32 -1.81 -1.59 7.00
N ARG A 33 -0.88 -1.02 7.77
CA ARG A 33 0.55 -1.35 7.72
C ARG A 33 1.09 -1.66 9.08
N TRP A 34 2.03 -2.64 9.12
CA TRP A 34 2.89 -2.90 10.28
C TRP A 34 4.27 -3.37 9.84
N TYR A 35 5.19 -3.48 10.79
CA TYR A 35 6.59 -3.76 10.53
C TYR A 35 7.06 -4.99 11.28
N ASN A 36 7.81 -5.86 10.61
CA ASN A 36 8.33 -7.12 11.15
C ASN A 36 7.18 -7.94 11.77
N GLU A 37 7.45 -8.61 12.86
CA GLU A 37 6.45 -9.37 13.63
C GLU A 37 5.71 -8.52 14.68
N VAL A 38 6.14 -7.27 14.87
CA VAL A 38 5.53 -6.36 15.83
C VAL A 38 4.22 -5.83 15.28
N GLN A 39 3.12 -6.34 15.78
CA GLN A 39 1.77 -6.05 15.28
C GLN A 39 1.23 -4.70 15.78
N LYS A 40 2.01 -3.64 15.59
CA LYS A 40 1.56 -2.24 15.78
C LYS A 40 0.99 -1.73 14.47
N PHE A 41 -0.31 -1.77 14.35
CA PHE A 41 -1.01 -1.43 13.12
C PHE A 41 -1.18 0.07 12.96
N THR A 42 -1.04 0.55 11.72
CA THR A 42 -1.33 1.92 11.33
C THR A 42 -2.23 1.90 10.10
N LEU A 43 -3.41 2.51 10.18
CA LEU A 43 -4.25 2.78 9.02
C LEU A 43 -3.67 3.97 8.27
N GLU A 44 -3.39 3.77 6.99
CA GLU A 44 -2.87 4.81 6.10
C GLU A 44 -3.85 5.07 4.97
N ILE A 45 -4.31 6.31 4.83
CA ILE A 45 -5.12 6.77 3.70
C ILE A 45 -4.27 7.76 2.90
N LYS A 46 -3.99 7.43 1.65
CA LYS A 46 -3.31 8.33 0.72
C LYS A 46 -4.30 8.78 -0.35
N LYS A 47 -4.60 10.07 -0.36
CA LYS A 47 -5.46 10.71 -1.36
C LYS A 47 -4.60 11.57 -2.28
N LYS A 48 -4.87 11.47 -3.57
CA LYS A 48 -4.35 12.40 -4.56
C LYS A 48 -5.54 13.11 -5.22
N LYS A 49 -5.47 14.42 -5.31
CA LYS A 49 -6.41 15.24 -6.07
C LYS A 49 -5.58 16.24 -6.87
N GLU A 50 -5.54 16.05 -8.18
CA GLU A 50 -4.70 16.84 -9.09
C GLU A 50 -3.23 16.82 -8.66
N PHE A 51 -2.68 17.95 -8.22
CA PHE A 51 -1.30 18.10 -7.75
C PHE A 51 -1.15 17.87 -6.23
N LEU A 52 -2.27 17.87 -5.48
CA LEU A 52 -2.27 17.71 -4.03
C LEU A 52 -2.20 16.23 -3.63
N ASN A 53 -1.21 15.92 -2.80
CA ASN A 53 -1.10 14.62 -2.14
C ASN A 53 -1.32 14.80 -0.65
N THR A 54 -2.34 14.16 -0.11
CA THR A 54 -2.58 14.11 1.34
C THR A 54 -2.37 12.71 1.85
N LYS A 55 -1.83 12.59 3.05
CA LYS A 55 -1.65 11.32 3.74
C LYS A 55 -2.17 11.46 5.16
N VAL A 56 -3.10 10.59 5.53
CA VAL A 56 -3.61 10.45 6.89
C VAL A 56 -3.05 9.14 7.45
N ASN A 57 -2.47 9.20 8.64
CA ASN A 57 -2.02 8.05 9.40
C ASN A 57 -2.80 8.01 10.71
N LEU A 58 -3.49 6.91 10.96
CA LEU A 58 -4.19 6.64 12.21
C LEU A 58 -3.53 5.44 12.88
N PRO A 59 -2.75 5.62 13.96
CA PRO A 59 -2.29 4.52 14.78
C PRO A 59 -3.49 3.78 15.37
N LEU A 60 -3.46 2.47 15.35
CA LEU A 60 -4.52 1.64 15.86
C LEU A 60 -4.08 1.02 17.18
N ASN A 61 -4.72 1.43 18.25
CA ASN A 61 -4.55 0.79 19.56
C ASN A 61 -5.41 -0.47 19.56
N SER A 62 -4.81 -1.60 19.28
CA SER A 62 -5.57 -2.84 19.18
C SER A 62 -4.76 -4.03 19.66
N ASP A 63 -5.43 -4.85 20.46
CA ASP A 63 -4.97 -6.18 20.84
C ASP A 63 -5.26 -7.21 19.72
N PHE A 64 -5.38 -6.73 18.46
CA PHE A 64 -5.62 -7.59 17.32
C PHE A 64 -4.37 -8.39 16.98
N ILE A 65 -4.58 -9.67 16.73
CA ILE A 65 -3.57 -10.56 16.19
C ILE A 65 -3.88 -10.79 14.72
N PHE A 66 -2.95 -10.44 13.85
CA PHE A 66 -3.04 -10.77 12.45
C PHE A 66 -2.67 -12.23 12.21
N ILE A 67 -3.58 -12.96 11.58
CA ILE A 67 -3.37 -14.32 11.10
C ILE A 67 -3.52 -14.30 9.58
N LYS A 68 -2.48 -14.74 8.85
CA LYS A 68 -2.45 -14.68 7.39
C LYS A 68 -3.62 -15.40 6.70
N ASN A 69 -4.14 -16.45 7.31
CA ASN A 69 -5.26 -17.23 6.75
C ASN A 69 -6.64 -16.65 7.10
N ASP A 70 -6.70 -15.56 7.85
CA ASP A 70 -7.95 -14.93 8.32
C ASP A 70 -7.94 -13.41 8.07
N ILE A 71 -7.53 -13.01 6.88
CA ILE A 71 -7.39 -11.59 6.50
C ILE A 71 -8.76 -10.90 6.48
N GLN A 72 -9.81 -11.61 6.05
CA GLN A 72 -11.16 -11.06 5.97
C GLN A 72 -11.68 -10.69 7.35
N SER A 73 -11.70 -11.64 8.28
CA SER A 73 -12.15 -11.42 9.66
C SER A 73 -11.29 -10.37 10.40
N PHE A 74 -9.97 -10.35 10.13
CA PHE A 74 -9.11 -9.30 10.65
C PHE A 74 -9.55 -7.91 10.20
N GLY A 75 -9.87 -7.74 8.90
CA GLY A 75 -10.32 -6.47 8.34
C GLY A 75 -11.65 -6.00 8.95
N GLU A 76 -12.61 -6.92 9.12
CA GLU A 76 -13.91 -6.65 9.72
C GLU A 76 -13.78 -6.18 11.17
N LYS A 77 -13.08 -6.94 12.01
CA LYS A 77 -12.84 -6.59 13.42
C LYS A 77 -12.13 -5.24 13.56
N LEU A 78 -11.17 -4.97 12.68
CA LEU A 78 -10.44 -3.71 12.66
C LEU A 78 -11.36 -2.54 12.33
N PHE A 79 -12.22 -2.67 11.34
CA PHE A 79 -13.16 -1.62 10.97
C PHE A 79 -14.27 -1.41 12.02
N GLU A 80 -14.75 -2.47 12.64
CA GLU A 80 -15.65 -2.36 13.79
C GLU A 80 -15.02 -1.57 14.94
N SER A 81 -13.75 -1.83 15.26
CA SER A 81 -13.01 -1.08 16.27
C SER A 81 -12.86 0.39 15.90
N ILE A 82 -12.52 0.69 14.65
CA ILE A 82 -12.40 2.09 14.19
C ILE A 82 -13.78 2.78 14.27
N LYS A 83 -14.84 2.13 13.84
CA LYS A 83 -16.22 2.64 13.91
C LYS A 83 -16.62 2.96 15.35
N LYS A 84 -16.33 2.05 16.28
CA LYS A 84 -16.64 2.21 17.72
C LYS A 84 -15.89 3.38 18.33
N ASN A 85 -14.60 3.53 18.01
CA ASN A 85 -13.72 4.52 18.64
C ASN A 85 -13.75 5.89 17.95
N ASN A 86 -14.06 5.96 16.66
CA ASN A 86 -14.11 7.18 15.86
C ASN A 86 -15.06 7.04 14.67
N SER A 87 -16.36 7.05 14.95
CA SER A 87 -17.41 6.89 13.93
C SER A 87 -17.38 8.00 12.87
N ILE A 88 -17.05 9.24 13.25
CA ILE A 88 -16.96 10.37 12.31
C ILE A 88 -15.86 10.10 11.29
N PHE A 89 -14.69 9.68 11.73
CA PHE A 89 -13.58 9.32 10.84
C PHE A 89 -13.97 8.15 9.92
N PHE A 90 -14.64 7.14 10.49
CA PHE A 90 -15.06 5.94 9.78
C PHE A 90 -15.94 6.28 8.58
N TYR A 91 -17.05 6.99 8.80
CA TYR A 91 -17.98 7.36 7.71
C TYR A 91 -17.43 8.44 6.79
N LYS A 92 -16.68 9.42 7.29
CA LYS A 92 -16.03 10.44 6.46
C LYS A 92 -15.09 9.86 5.40
N ASN A 93 -14.51 8.69 5.66
CA ASN A 93 -13.61 8.00 4.75
C ASN A 93 -14.24 6.79 4.06
N ASN A 94 -15.58 6.62 4.15
CA ASN A 94 -16.36 5.55 3.53
C ASN A 94 -15.78 4.15 3.84
N LEU A 95 -15.31 3.94 5.08
CA LEU A 95 -14.71 2.66 5.47
C LEU A 95 -15.73 1.53 5.52
N ASP A 96 -17.01 1.85 5.66
CA ASP A 96 -18.16 0.95 5.59
C ASP A 96 -18.31 0.27 4.22
N LEU A 97 -17.77 0.87 3.16
CA LEU A 97 -17.81 0.33 1.80
C LEU A 97 -16.53 -0.46 1.42
N LYS A 98 -15.57 -0.58 2.34
CA LYS A 98 -14.24 -1.13 2.05
C LYS A 98 -14.09 -2.54 2.64
N ILE A 99 -13.53 -3.43 1.82
CA ILE A 99 -13.17 -4.80 2.18
C ILE A 99 -11.68 -5.03 2.00
N PRO A 100 -11.06 -5.97 2.72
CA PRO A 100 -9.68 -6.38 2.45
C PRO A 100 -9.61 -7.03 1.06
N THR A 101 -8.71 -6.53 0.22
CA THR A 101 -8.59 -7.02 -1.16
C THR A 101 -7.24 -7.63 -1.48
N LEU A 102 -6.20 -7.23 -0.75
CA LEU A 102 -4.85 -7.74 -0.96
C LEU A 102 -4.02 -7.63 0.32
N TYR A 103 -3.42 -8.73 0.75
CA TYR A 103 -2.28 -8.71 1.66
C TYR A 103 -1.00 -8.76 0.85
N ASN A 104 0.00 -7.96 1.23
CA ASN A 104 1.34 -8.13 0.72
C ASN A 104 2.40 -7.89 1.79
N ASN A 105 3.50 -8.63 1.69
CA ASN A 105 4.70 -8.37 2.45
C ASN A 105 5.93 -8.37 1.56
N TYR A 106 6.98 -7.70 2.03
CA TYR A 106 8.26 -7.61 1.36
C TYR A 106 9.33 -7.14 2.32
N TYR A 107 10.59 -7.45 1.98
CA TYR A 107 11.75 -6.98 2.71
C TYR A 107 12.21 -5.65 2.13
N ARG A 108 12.46 -4.63 2.99
CA ARG A 108 12.88 -3.29 2.57
C ARG A 108 14.21 -2.91 3.19
N GLU A 109 15.13 -2.53 2.33
CA GLU A 109 16.37 -1.85 2.68
C GLU A 109 16.23 -0.34 2.46
N TYR A 110 16.96 0.46 3.25
CA TYR A 110 16.94 1.91 3.21
C TYR A 110 18.34 2.44 3.01
N PHE A 111 18.48 3.37 2.07
CA PHE A 111 19.72 4.06 1.78
C PHE A 111 19.44 5.56 1.78
N TYR A 112 20.36 6.33 2.30
CA TYR A 112 20.27 7.77 2.35
C TYR A 112 21.60 8.40 1.93
N ASN A 113 21.56 9.32 0.96
CA ASN A 113 22.67 10.15 0.60
C ASN A 113 22.48 11.55 1.18
N GLN A 114 23.24 11.88 2.20
CA GLN A 114 23.10 13.13 2.93
C GLN A 114 23.48 14.35 2.06
N ASN A 115 24.47 14.23 1.18
CA ASN A 115 24.93 15.35 0.36
C ASN A 115 23.91 15.77 -0.71
N LEU A 116 23.13 14.83 -1.19
CA LEU A 116 22.12 15.04 -2.23
C LEU A 116 20.68 15.07 -1.68
N ASP A 117 20.50 14.83 -0.39
CA ASP A 117 19.18 14.62 0.26
C ASP A 117 18.30 13.62 -0.51
N ILE A 118 18.93 12.50 -0.91
CA ILE A 118 18.24 11.45 -1.66
C ILE A 118 18.01 10.27 -0.75
N ARG A 119 16.77 9.81 -0.72
CA ARG A 119 16.36 8.58 -0.04
C ARG A 119 16.03 7.51 -1.07
N ILE A 120 16.68 6.37 -0.95
CA ILE A 120 16.44 5.21 -1.81
C ILE A 120 15.92 4.07 -0.94
N THR A 121 14.91 3.38 -1.40
CA THR A 121 14.46 2.12 -0.81
C THR A 121 14.51 1.02 -1.84
N LEU A 122 15.00 -0.14 -1.43
CA LEU A 122 15.03 -1.36 -2.23
C LEU A 122 14.11 -2.38 -1.58
N ASP A 123 13.05 -2.75 -2.29
CA ASP A 123 12.08 -3.77 -1.87
C ASP A 123 12.35 -5.07 -2.62
N LYS A 124 12.49 -6.16 -1.86
CA LYS A 124 12.79 -7.51 -2.35
C LYS A 124 11.78 -8.51 -1.82
N ASN A 125 11.70 -9.68 -2.45
CA ASN A 125 10.86 -10.79 -2.01
C ASN A 125 9.39 -10.36 -1.83
N LEU A 126 8.79 -9.84 -2.89
CA LEU A 126 7.42 -9.38 -2.85
C LEU A 126 6.47 -10.58 -2.87
N ASN A 127 5.68 -10.71 -1.80
CA ASN A 127 4.64 -11.74 -1.68
C ASN A 127 3.27 -11.07 -1.67
N PHE A 128 2.32 -11.67 -2.35
CA PHE A 128 0.95 -11.21 -2.47
C PHE A 128 -0.02 -12.33 -2.14
N THR A 129 -1.06 -12.03 -1.40
CA THR A 129 -2.15 -12.97 -1.08
C THR A 129 -3.48 -12.24 -1.22
N SER A 130 -4.37 -12.78 -2.03
CA SER A 130 -5.74 -12.27 -2.14
C SER A 130 -6.64 -12.95 -1.11
N PRO A 131 -7.27 -12.21 -0.21
CA PRO A 131 -8.29 -12.77 0.68
C PRO A 131 -9.58 -13.17 -0.06
N ILE A 132 -9.76 -12.69 -1.29
CA ILE A 132 -10.95 -12.96 -2.10
C ILE A 132 -10.85 -14.33 -2.79
N THR A 133 -9.69 -14.64 -3.37
CA THR A 133 -9.47 -15.89 -4.12
C THR A 133 -8.70 -16.94 -3.31
N GLY A 134 -8.08 -16.55 -2.20
CA GLY A 134 -7.12 -17.39 -1.45
C GLY A 134 -5.77 -17.57 -2.14
N MET A 135 -5.60 -17.03 -3.36
CA MET A 135 -4.37 -17.21 -4.15
C MET A 135 -3.20 -16.43 -3.53
N SER A 136 -2.05 -17.09 -3.47
CA SER A 136 -0.78 -16.49 -3.03
C SER A 136 0.27 -16.61 -4.13
N VAL A 137 0.98 -15.51 -4.39
CA VAL A 137 2.04 -15.42 -5.41
C VAL A 137 3.25 -14.68 -4.84
N SER A 138 4.43 -15.23 -5.09
CA SER A 138 5.72 -14.57 -4.81
C SER A 138 6.35 -14.12 -6.12
N THR A 139 6.99 -12.94 -6.15
CA THR A 139 7.71 -12.47 -7.34
C THR A 139 9.17 -12.24 -7.02
N MET A 140 10.03 -12.42 -8.03
CA MET A 140 11.46 -12.12 -7.94
C MET A 140 11.78 -10.65 -8.23
N ASP A 141 10.75 -9.81 -8.45
CA ASP A 141 10.97 -8.40 -8.74
C ASP A 141 11.64 -7.69 -7.57
N ASN A 142 12.59 -6.85 -7.90
CA ASN A 142 13.15 -5.85 -7.02
C ASN A 142 12.59 -4.48 -7.38
N VAL A 143 12.12 -3.72 -6.39
CA VAL A 143 11.55 -2.40 -6.61
C VAL A 143 12.42 -1.35 -5.94
N ILE A 144 13.02 -0.48 -6.76
CA ILE A 144 13.79 0.67 -6.30
C ILE A 144 12.87 1.90 -6.33
N GLU A 145 12.72 2.56 -5.19
CA GLU A 145 12.02 3.84 -5.08
C GLU A 145 13.01 4.92 -4.67
N VAL A 146 13.14 5.94 -5.50
CA VAL A 146 13.99 7.10 -5.23
C VAL A 146 13.12 8.29 -4.86
N LYS A 147 13.39 8.89 -3.70
CA LYS A 147 12.73 10.11 -3.22
C LYS A 147 13.77 11.20 -3.06
N TYR A 148 13.47 12.34 -3.62
CA TYR A 148 14.32 13.53 -3.59
C TYR A 148 13.42 14.78 -3.49
N ASP A 149 14.00 15.88 -3.00
CA ASP A 149 13.33 17.18 -3.06
C ASP A 149 13.36 17.70 -4.51
N GLU A 150 12.25 18.26 -5.00
CA GLU A 150 12.14 18.84 -6.35
C GLU A 150 13.16 19.96 -6.59
N LYS A 151 13.64 20.62 -5.53
CA LYS A 151 14.73 21.62 -5.61
C LYS A 151 16.07 20.99 -5.96
N ASN A 152 16.26 19.71 -5.69
CA ASN A 152 17.45 18.95 -6.08
C ASN A 152 17.25 18.45 -7.51
N GLN A 153 17.67 19.23 -8.48
CA GLN A 153 17.50 18.93 -9.90
C GLN A 153 18.00 17.53 -10.25
N LEU A 154 17.09 16.69 -10.73
CA LEU A 154 17.31 15.33 -11.22
C LEU A 154 18.48 15.15 -12.21
N LYS A 155 18.93 16.23 -12.83
CA LYS A 155 20.07 16.24 -13.78
C LYS A 155 21.40 15.77 -13.19
N LYS A 156 21.50 15.63 -11.86
CA LYS A 156 22.74 15.23 -11.16
C LYS A 156 22.70 13.82 -10.57
N ILE A 157 21.59 13.10 -10.71
CA ILE A 157 21.53 11.72 -10.25
C ILE A 157 21.89 10.83 -11.43
N PRO A 158 23.11 10.26 -11.46
CA PRO A 158 23.47 9.25 -12.44
C PRO A 158 22.65 7.98 -12.08
N LEU A 159 21.42 7.93 -12.56
CA LEU A 159 20.56 6.76 -12.41
C LEU A 159 20.80 5.84 -13.60
N ASP A 160 21.91 5.17 -13.57
CA ASP A 160 22.22 4.06 -14.49
C ASP A 160 21.48 2.76 -14.03
N VAL A 161 20.32 2.94 -13.39
CA VAL A 161 19.52 1.85 -12.80
C VAL A 161 18.35 1.43 -13.68
N GLY A 162 18.34 1.79 -14.96
CA GLY A 162 17.30 1.44 -15.90
C GLY A 162 16.19 2.49 -16.04
N GLU A 163 15.16 2.14 -16.80
CA GLU A 163 14.04 3.03 -17.12
C GLU A 163 13.10 3.23 -15.92
N ARG A 164 12.57 4.45 -15.82
CA ARG A 164 11.53 4.75 -14.82
C ARG A 164 10.21 4.14 -15.24
N SER A 165 9.60 3.40 -14.32
CA SER A 165 8.28 2.82 -14.56
C SER A 165 7.29 3.23 -13.47
N LYS A 166 6.01 3.27 -13.84
CA LYS A 166 4.91 3.35 -12.89
C LYS A 166 4.77 2.00 -12.21
N PHE A 167 5.00 1.95 -10.91
CA PHE A 167 4.86 0.72 -10.15
C PHE A 167 3.91 0.89 -8.97
N SER A 168 2.93 0.01 -8.89
CA SER A 168 1.99 -0.08 -7.76
C SER A 168 1.94 -1.51 -7.25
N LYS A 169 2.44 -1.75 -6.02
CA LYS A 169 2.34 -3.08 -5.38
C LYS A 169 0.89 -3.56 -5.27
N TYR A 170 -0.04 -2.64 -5.01
CA TYR A 170 -1.47 -2.96 -4.95
C TYR A 170 -1.97 -3.49 -6.30
N ALA A 171 -1.76 -2.72 -7.37
CA ALA A 171 -2.23 -3.13 -8.69
C ALA A 171 -1.56 -4.43 -9.16
N LYS A 172 -0.24 -4.54 -9.01
CA LYS A 172 0.49 -5.77 -9.38
C LYS A 172 -0.02 -6.98 -8.61
N GLY A 173 -0.22 -6.85 -7.29
CA GLY A 173 -0.70 -7.95 -6.47
C GLY A 173 -2.12 -8.40 -6.86
N LEU A 174 -3.04 -7.48 -7.11
CA LEU A 174 -4.39 -7.82 -7.58
C LEU A 174 -4.35 -8.54 -8.93
N ILE A 175 -3.60 -8.04 -9.91
CA ILE A 175 -3.48 -8.68 -11.23
C ILE A 175 -2.94 -10.11 -11.10
N LEU A 176 -1.99 -10.34 -10.21
CA LEU A 176 -1.36 -11.65 -10.04
C LEU A 176 -2.22 -12.64 -9.25
N THR A 177 -3.08 -12.16 -8.36
CA THR A 177 -3.83 -13.02 -7.42
C THR A 177 -5.34 -13.03 -7.65
N THR A 178 -5.83 -12.26 -8.63
CA THR A 178 -7.24 -12.24 -9.01
C THR A 178 -7.35 -12.30 -10.54
N SER A 179 -8.56 -12.61 -11.04
CA SER A 179 -8.83 -12.60 -12.49
C SER A 179 -9.11 -11.19 -13.03
N ILE A 180 -8.71 -10.14 -12.32
CA ILE A 180 -8.87 -8.76 -12.80
C ILE A 180 -7.94 -8.54 -13.99
N ILE A 181 -8.53 -8.44 -15.18
CA ILE A 181 -7.81 -8.16 -16.42
C ILE A 181 -7.73 -6.63 -16.58
N LYS A 182 -6.55 -6.13 -16.96
CA LYS A 182 -6.43 -4.74 -17.42
C LYS A 182 -7.30 -4.59 -18.69
N THR A 183 -8.37 -3.83 -18.61
CA THR A 183 -9.02 -3.29 -19.81
C THR A 183 -8.13 -2.16 -20.33
N TYR A 184 -7.51 -2.40 -21.49
CA TYR A 184 -6.74 -1.41 -22.24
C TYR A 184 -7.69 -0.47 -23.00
#